data_a22e5a577920be41da2d5775b7f4b961
#
_entry.id   a22e5a577920be41da2d5775b7f4b961
#
_cell.length_a   1.000
_cell.length_b   1.000
_cell.length_c   1.000
_cell.angle_alpha   90.00
_cell.angle_beta   90.00
_cell.angle_gamma   90.00
#
_symmetry.space_group_name_H-M   'P 1'
#
loop_
_entity.id
_entity.type
_entity.pdbx_description
1 polymer ?
#
loop_
_entity_poly.entity_id
_entity_poly.type
_entity_poly.pdbx_seq_one_letter_code
_entity_poly.pdbx_strand_id
1 'polypeptide(L)'
;MNTRRLLLMTLLLLGAAGCAALRPSTGVERGAAPSGPGDVADGSGWWYARFFIERPAGEPPRWYIGTLIGGEVIAPVFDRHYQDILIWRVHRRAGNDDYGHVFSFIFYSTAAGAQRIYADLEKNPVLQRLRKEGRVTKVGFDDPSRITRPRIEDTSDRHWSLSVQQTWPALAMGASRMWLDLVGEVADKHADEQDLEQRYIEVQQDVNDIWAKQGQHAVLHHISGIFAYQPLLITY
;
A
#
# COMPACT_ATOMS: atom_id res chain seq x y z
N MET A 1 -56.52 -31.69 -37.99
CA MET A 1 -57.72 -32.32 -37.36
C MET A 1 -57.47 -32.34 -35.84
N ASN A 2 -58.36 -31.66 -35.15
CA ASN A 2 -58.77 -31.82 -33.76
C ASN A 2 -57.73 -31.44 -32.66
N THR A 3 -57.95 -30.38 -32.04
CA THR A 3 -58.93 -29.79 -31.07
C THR A 3 -58.65 -30.09 -29.60
N ARG A 4 -58.46 -28.94 -28.86
CA ARG A 4 -59.03 -28.66 -27.51
C ARG A 4 -58.48 -29.48 -26.31
N ARG A 5 -58.19 -28.90 -25.17
CA ARG A 5 -58.89 -27.95 -24.25
C ARG A 5 -57.93 -27.57 -23.16
N LEU A 6 -57.74 -26.39 -22.88
CA LEU A 6 -58.13 -25.55 -21.73
C LEU A 6 -58.53 -26.31 -20.44
N LEU A 7 -57.76 -26.16 -19.37
CA LEU A 7 -58.28 -26.12 -18.01
C LEU A 7 -57.39 -25.24 -17.14
N LEU A 8 -57.99 -24.12 -16.73
CA LEU A 8 -57.56 -23.29 -15.60
C LEU A 8 -57.72 -24.12 -14.33
N MET A 9 -56.71 -24.09 -13.46
CA MET A 9 -56.96 -24.33 -12.03
C MET A 9 -56.03 -23.41 -11.23
N THR A 10 -56.62 -22.38 -10.71
CA THR A 10 -56.17 -21.48 -9.68
C THR A 10 -55.98 -22.27 -8.39
N LEU A 11 -54.79 -22.28 -7.80
CA LEU A 11 -54.67 -22.63 -6.39
C LEU A 11 -53.72 -21.60 -5.73
N LEU A 12 -54.37 -20.72 -4.99
CA LEU A 12 -53.71 -19.90 -3.94
C LEU A 12 -53.22 -20.86 -2.86
N LEU A 13 -51.92 -20.77 -2.52
CA LEU A 13 -51.44 -21.19 -1.21
C LEU A 13 -50.43 -20.16 -0.71
N LEU A 14 -50.85 -19.48 0.34
CA LEU A 14 -50.03 -18.71 1.25
C LEU A 14 -48.90 -19.61 1.78
N GLY A 15 -47.68 -19.07 1.80
CA GLY A 15 -46.55 -19.74 2.40
C GLY A 15 -45.43 -18.75 2.72
N ALA A 16 -45.52 -18.17 3.89
CA ALA A 16 -44.45 -17.71 4.77
C ALA A 16 -43.25 -16.99 4.09
N ALA A 17 -43.26 -15.67 4.16
CA ALA A 17 -42.10 -14.84 4.08
C ALA A 17 -41.09 -15.20 5.18
N GLY A 18 -40.12 -16.03 4.85
CA GLY A 18 -38.91 -16.21 5.63
C GLY A 18 -38.01 -15.00 5.43
N CYS A 19 -38.17 -13.98 6.27
CA CYS A 19 -37.14 -12.99 6.45
C CYS A 19 -35.89 -13.71 6.99
N ALA A 20 -34.97 -14.07 6.12
CA ALA A 20 -33.61 -14.37 6.52
C ALA A 20 -33.04 -13.05 7.08
N ALA A 21 -33.06 -12.94 8.40
CA ALA A 21 -32.33 -11.87 9.10
C ALA A 21 -30.87 -11.99 8.70
N LEU A 22 -30.44 -11.07 7.84
CA LEU A 22 -29.03 -10.78 7.65
C LEU A 22 -28.47 -10.50 9.04
N ARG A 23 -27.69 -11.44 9.57
CA ARG A 23 -26.86 -11.19 10.76
C ARG A 23 -26.00 -9.97 10.42
N PRO A 24 -26.04 -8.90 11.24
CA PRO A 24 -25.04 -7.85 11.08
C PRO A 24 -23.69 -8.53 11.27
N SER A 25 -22.85 -8.48 10.24
CA SER A 25 -21.42 -8.73 10.39
C SER A 25 -20.97 -7.87 11.55
N THR A 26 -20.37 -8.49 12.55
CA THR A 26 -19.72 -7.80 13.65
C THR A 26 -18.80 -6.75 13.01
N GLY A 27 -19.21 -5.48 13.11
CA GLY A 27 -18.46 -4.40 12.55
C GLY A 27 -17.06 -4.44 13.15
N VAL A 28 -16.08 -4.62 12.30
CA VAL A 28 -14.74 -4.13 12.60
C VAL A 28 -14.95 -2.67 12.92
N GLU A 29 -14.78 -2.28 14.20
CA GLU A 29 -14.75 -0.88 14.58
C GLU A 29 -13.70 -0.23 13.69
N ARG A 30 -14.18 0.51 12.70
CA ARG A 30 -13.32 1.44 11.97
C ARG A 30 -12.84 2.40 13.02
N GLY A 31 -11.57 2.30 13.39
CA GLY A 31 -10.91 3.34 14.15
C GLY A 31 -11.31 4.67 13.54
N ALA A 32 -11.80 5.58 14.36
CA ALA A 32 -12.22 6.90 13.93
C ALA A 32 -11.12 7.46 13.02
N ALA A 33 -11.51 7.97 11.85
CA ALA A 33 -10.60 8.73 11.01
C ALA A 33 -9.94 9.79 11.89
N PRO A 34 -8.63 10.00 11.83
CA PRO A 34 -7.95 10.98 12.67
C PRO A 34 -8.67 12.31 12.49
N SER A 35 -9.20 12.83 13.58
CA SER A 35 -9.82 14.15 13.66
C SER A 35 -8.76 15.16 13.26
N GLY A 36 -8.85 15.77 12.10
CA GLY A 36 -8.12 16.89 11.54
C GLY A 36 -6.65 17.15 11.98
N PRO A 37 -5.95 18.07 11.35
CA PRO A 37 -4.50 18.30 11.57
C PRO A 37 -4.13 18.89 12.96
N GLY A 38 -4.95 18.69 14.01
CA GLY A 38 -4.79 19.31 15.33
C GLY A 38 -4.16 18.47 16.44
N ASP A 39 -4.17 17.14 16.34
CA ASP A 39 -3.73 16.26 17.45
C ASP A 39 -2.52 15.39 17.07
N VAL A 40 -1.49 16.01 16.52
CA VAL A 40 -0.20 15.33 16.36
C VAL A 40 0.50 15.31 17.72
N ALA A 41 0.72 14.12 18.27
CA ALA A 41 1.42 13.97 19.54
C ALA A 41 2.75 14.72 19.51
N ASP A 42 2.98 15.52 20.56
CA ASP A 42 4.23 16.28 20.71
C ASP A 42 5.41 15.29 20.59
N GLY A 43 6.37 15.57 19.70
CA GLY A 43 7.48 14.68 19.43
C GLY A 43 7.28 13.67 18.30
N SER A 44 6.27 13.85 17.44
CA SER A 44 6.07 13.06 16.22
C SER A 44 6.67 13.71 14.98
N GLY A 45 6.92 12.90 13.95
CA GLY A 45 7.43 13.36 12.66
C GLY A 45 7.50 12.26 11.62
N TRP A 46 7.90 12.65 10.42
CA TRP A 46 8.14 11.71 9.32
C TRP A 46 9.52 11.07 9.44
N TRP A 47 9.53 9.76 9.24
CA TRP A 47 10.70 8.90 9.31
C TRP A 47 10.84 8.09 8.04
N TYR A 48 12.08 7.84 7.62
CA TYR A 48 12.39 7.09 6.41
C TYR A 48 13.23 5.86 6.75
N ALA A 49 12.80 4.71 6.21
CA ALA A 49 13.66 3.56 5.98
C ALA A 49 13.91 3.44 4.48
N ARG A 50 15.16 3.62 4.03
CA ARG A 50 15.55 3.60 2.62
C ARG A 50 16.38 2.36 2.35
N PHE A 51 15.92 1.56 1.40
CA PHE A 51 16.58 0.35 0.93
C PHE A 51 17.21 0.64 -0.41
N PHE A 52 18.54 0.70 -0.44
CA PHE A 52 19.30 0.93 -1.68
C PHE A 52 19.49 -0.42 -2.36
N ILE A 53 18.88 -0.58 -3.52
CA ILE A 53 18.83 -1.83 -4.27
C ILE A 53 19.95 -1.82 -5.31
N GLU A 54 20.65 -2.96 -5.42
CA GLU A 54 21.67 -3.16 -6.44
C GLU A 54 21.09 -2.91 -7.84
N ARG A 55 21.83 -2.14 -8.63
CA ARG A 55 21.52 -1.90 -10.04
C ARG A 55 22.81 -2.03 -10.85
N PRO A 56 23.07 -3.21 -11.44
CA PRO A 56 24.24 -3.38 -12.31
C PRO A 56 24.21 -2.40 -13.48
N ALA A 57 25.39 -1.91 -13.87
CA ALA A 57 25.50 -0.95 -14.96
C ALA A 57 24.93 -1.54 -16.26
N GLY A 58 24.05 -0.78 -16.93
CA GLY A 58 23.40 -1.19 -18.17
C GLY A 58 22.18 -2.11 -18.00
N GLU A 59 21.88 -2.57 -16.78
CA GLU A 59 20.69 -3.38 -16.51
C GLU A 59 19.47 -2.51 -16.11
N PRO A 60 18.25 -2.99 -16.43
CA PRO A 60 17.03 -2.35 -15.92
C PRO A 60 16.94 -2.50 -14.40
N PRO A 61 16.19 -1.62 -13.72
CA PRO A 61 15.98 -1.73 -12.28
C PRO A 61 15.27 -3.04 -11.92
N ARG A 62 15.73 -3.70 -10.87
CA ARG A 62 15.16 -4.94 -10.34
C ARG A 62 13.97 -4.64 -9.44
N TRP A 63 12.84 -4.24 -10.04
CA TRP A 63 11.64 -3.81 -9.34
C TRP A 63 11.08 -4.85 -8.38
N TYR A 64 11.24 -6.15 -8.68
CA TYR A 64 10.78 -7.25 -7.85
C TYR A 64 11.42 -7.26 -6.45
N ILE A 65 12.65 -6.74 -6.29
CA ILE A 65 13.29 -6.63 -4.97
C ILE A 65 12.51 -5.66 -4.08
N GLY A 66 12.03 -4.54 -4.63
CA GLY A 66 11.16 -3.63 -3.90
C GLY A 66 9.82 -4.28 -3.52
N THR A 67 9.28 -5.17 -4.37
CA THR A 67 8.07 -5.94 -4.09
C THR A 67 8.29 -6.95 -2.98
N LEU A 68 9.42 -7.66 -3.02
CA LEU A 68 9.86 -8.59 -1.98
C LEU A 68 10.05 -7.87 -0.64
N ILE A 69 10.71 -6.70 -0.63
CA ILE A 69 10.85 -5.89 0.59
C ILE A 69 9.47 -5.44 1.11
N GLY A 70 8.56 -5.07 0.21
CA GLY A 70 7.19 -4.71 0.58
C GLY A 70 6.48 -5.84 1.32
N GLY A 71 6.42 -7.03 0.72
CA GLY A 71 5.70 -8.19 1.25
C GLY A 71 6.37 -8.83 2.46
N GLU A 72 7.68 -9.08 2.39
CA GLU A 72 8.37 -9.90 3.40
C GLU A 72 9.06 -9.09 4.51
N VAL A 73 9.28 -7.80 4.31
CA VAL A 73 9.99 -6.95 5.28
C VAL A 73 9.07 -5.90 5.86
N ILE A 74 8.40 -5.11 5.02
CA ILE A 74 7.58 -3.99 5.49
C ILE A 74 6.24 -4.47 6.02
N ALA A 75 5.50 -5.32 5.31
CA ALA A 75 4.18 -5.76 5.73
C ALA A 75 4.18 -6.38 7.13
N PRO A 76 5.06 -7.35 7.47
CA PRO A 76 5.07 -7.93 8.82
C PRO A 76 5.46 -6.94 9.92
N VAL A 77 6.31 -5.96 9.60
CA VAL A 77 6.70 -4.91 10.56
C VAL A 77 5.57 -3.91 10.73
N PHE A 78 4.92 -3.52 9.64
CA PHE A 78 3.76 -2.65 9.66
C PHE A 78 2.63 -3.25 10.52
N ASP A 79 2.32 -4.52 10.34
CA ASP A 79 1.26 -5.21 11.10
C ASP A 79 1.53 -5.23 12.61
N ARG A 80 2.78 -5.34 13.02
CA ARG A 80 3.17 -5.29 14.44
C ARG A 80 3.10 -3.88 15.03
N HIS A 81 3.32 -2.86 14.21
CA HIS A 81 3.47 -1.47 14.66
C HIS A 81 2.40 -0.53 14.09
N TYR A 82 1.29 -1.06 13.53
CA TYR A 82 0.29 -0.22 12.87
C TYR A 82 -0.30 0.85 13.80
N GLN A 83 -0.39 0.57 15.11
CA GLN A 83 -0.88 1.52 16.11
C GLN A 83 0.12 2.65 16.40
N ASP A 84 1.39 2.44 16.14
CA ASP A 84 2.45 3.46 16.28
C ASP A 84 2.53 4.38 15.05
N ILE A 85 1.85 4.04 13.95
CA ILE A 85 1.97 4.70 12.65
C ILE A 85 0.68 5.43 12.34
N LEU A 86 0.71 6.76 12.30
CA LEU A 86 -0.46 7.56 11.96
C LEU A 86 -0.77 7.52 10.47
N ILE A 87 0.23 7.71 9.65
CA ILE A 87 0.14 7.75 8.19
C ILE A 87 1.45 7.28 7.58
N TRP A 88 1.41 6.65 6.42
CA TRP A 88 2.57 6.05 5.81
C TRP A 88 2.44 5.93 4.30
N ARG A 89 3.55 5.69 3.62
CA ARG A 89 3.60 5.34 2.21
C ARG A 89 4.86 4.59 1.86
N VAL A 90 4.84 3.90 0.76
CA VAL A 90 6.04 3.43 0.07
C VAL A 90 6.35 4.33 -1.12
N HIS A 91 7.62 4.40 -1.48
CA HIS A 91 8.05 5.13 -2.66
C HIS A 91 9.18 4.39 -3.36
N ARG A 92 9.11 4.30 -4.69
CA ARG A 92 10.13 3.70 -5.55
C ARG A 92 10.81 4.78 -6.36
N ARG A 93 12.12 4.70 -6.46
CA ARG A 93 12.95 5.57 -7.27
C ARG A 93 14.01 4.75 -8.00
N ALA A 94 14.19 5.00 -9.27
CA ALA A 94 15.28 4.44 -10.05
C ALA A 94 15.80 5.51 -11.02
N GLY A 95 16.48 6.51 -10.46
CA GLY A 95 17.16 7.55 -11.22
C GLY A 95 18.51 7.07 -11.76
N ASN A 96 19.03 7.79 -12.75
CA ASN A 96 20.41 7.64 -13.25
C ASN A 96 21.35 8.65 -12.58
N ASP A 97 21.16 8.88 -11.30
CA ASP A 97 21.97 9.76 -10.46
C ASP A 97 22.56 8.98 -9.27
N ASP A 98 23.30 9.67 -8.41
CA ASP A 98 24.01 9.08 -7.26
C ASP A 98 23.09 8.37 -6.25
N TYR A 99 21.77 8.67 -6.25
CA TYR A 99 20.81 7.98 -5.41
C TYR A 99 20.38 6.62 -5.99
N GLY A 100 20.46 6.43 -7.31
CA GLY A 100 20.23 5.16 -7.98
C GLY A 100 18.83 4.57 -7.75
N HIS A 101 18.80 3.26 -7.49
CA HIS A 101 17.58 2.49 -7.25
C HIS A 101 17.30 2.37 -5.75
N VAL A 102 16.25 3.05 -5.29
CA VAL A 102 15.88 3.10 -3.87
C VAL A 102 14.40 2.75 -3.70
N PHE A 103 14.11 1.86 -2.76
CA PHE A 103 12.76 1.65 -2.23
C PHE A 103 12.70 2.23 -0.83
N SER A 104 11.65 2.99 -0.52
CA SER A 104 11.52 3.69 0.76
C SER A 104 10.21 3.33 1.43
N PHE A 105 10.27 3.03 2.72
CA PHE A 105 9.13 3.04 3.63
C PHE A 105 9.18 4.36 4.41
N ILE A 106 8.12 5.16 4.29
CA ILE A 106 8.03 6.51 4.84
C ILE A 106 6.81 6.52 5.75
N PHE A 107 6.99 6.84 7.03
CA PHE A 107 5.91 6.77 7.99
C PHE A 107 5.99 7.91 9.01
N TYR A 108 4.82 8.31 9.51
CA TYR A 108 4.69 9.34 10.54
C TYR A 108 4.42 8.67 11.88
N SER A 109 5.29 8.92 12.85
CA SER A 109 5.28 8.28 14.16
C SER A 109 6.02 9.12 15.19
N THR A 110 5.93 8.75 16.46
CA THR A 110 6.85 9.28 17.48
C THR A 110 8.28 8.79 17.24
N ALA A 111 9.27 9.49 17.80
CA ALA A 111 10.67 9.06 17.73
C ALA A 111 10.88 7.66 18.35
N ALA A 112 10.20 7.36 19.46
CA ALA A 112 10.25 6.04 20.09
C ALA A 112 9.60 4.95 19.22
N GLY A 113 8.49 5.25 18.53
CA GLY A 113 7.88 4.37 17.55
C GLY A 113 8.82 4.07 16.39
N ALA A 114 9.48 5.10 15.85
CA ALA A 114 10.46 4.94 14.79
C ALA A 114 11.65 4.05 15.19
N GLN A 115 12.15 4.19 16.41
CA GLN A 115 13.22 3.32 16.92
C GLN A 115 12.80 1.84 16.96
N ARG A 116 11.57 1.54 17.43
CA ARG A 116 11.04 0.16 17.44
C ARG A 116 10.89 -0.40 16.04
N ILE A 117 10.33 0.37 15.14
CA ILE A 117 10.14 -0.02 13.72
C ILE A 117 11.50 -0.30 13.06
N TYR A 118 12.49 0.59 13.24
CA TYR A 118 13.83 0.39 12.69
C TYR A 118 14.52 -0.85 13.23
N ALA A 119 14.40 -1.08 14.54
CA ALA A 119 14.98 -2.27 15.17
C ALA A 119 14.37 -3.57 14.63
N ASP A 120 13.06 -3.59 14.34
CA ASP A 120 12.39 -4.75 13.78
C ASP A 120 12.68 -4.93 12.29
N LEU A 121 12.81 -3.84 11.53
CA LEU A 121 13.30 -3.91 10.16
C LEU A 121 14.71 -4.51 10.09
N GLU A 122 15.62 -4.05 10.94
CA GLU A 122 17.00 -4.57 10.96
C GLU A 122 17.10 -6.05 11.34
N LYS A 123 16.20 -6.52 12.20
CA LYS A 123 16.15 -7.94 12.61
C LYS A 123 15.48 -8.86 11.60
N ASN A 124 14.81 -8.31 10.58
CA ASN A 124 14.08 -9.12 9.61
C ASN A 124 15.04 -10.05 8.85
N PRO A 125 14.81 -11.38 8.87
CA PRO A 125 15.74 -12.35 8.28
C PRO A 125 15.84 -12.23 6.77
N VAL A 126 14.76 -11.84 6.10
CA VAL A 126 14.75 -11.63 4.64
C VAL A 126 15.60 -10.42 4.27
N LEU A 127 15.50 -9.32 5.02
CA LEU A 127 16.34 -8.15 4.79
C LEU A 127 17.83 -8.47 5.01
N GLN A 128 18.14 -9.24 6.06
CA GLN A 128 19.52 -9.67 6.32
C GLN A 128 20.06 -10.56 5.18
N ARG A 129 19.23 -11.47 4.65
CA ARG A 129 19.56 -12.29 3.49
C ARG A 129 19.85 -11.41 2.27
N LEU A 130 18.96 -10.47 1.92
CA LEU A 130 19.13 -9.57 0.77
C LEU A 130 20.41 -8.73 0.87
N ARG A 131 20.77 -8.30 2.09
CA ARG A 131 22.05 -7.60 2.34
C ARG A 131 23.26 -8.50 2.14
N LYS A 132 23.21 -9.72 2.66
CA LYS A 132 24.28 -10.70 2.50
C LYS A 132 24.52 -11.09 1.05
N GLU A 133 23.45 -11.17 0.26
CA GLU A 133 23.47 -11.49 -1.18
C GLU A 133 23.79 -10.27 -2.07
N GLY A 134 23.97 -9.08 -1.46
CA GLY A 134 24.27 -7.84 -2.19
C GLY A 134 23.07 -7.23 -2.94
N ARG A 135 21.86 -7.80 -2.81
CA ARG A 135 20.65 -7.27 -3.44
C ARG A 135 20.23 -5.93 -2.84
N VAL A 136 20.44 -5.76 -1.54
CA VAL A 136 20.32 -4.50 -0.82
C VAL A 136 21.72 -4.09 -0.37
N THR A 137 22.26 -3.06 -1.01
CA THR A 137 23.64 -2.61 -0.77
C THR A 137 23.78 -1.78 0.49
N LYS A 138 22.70 -1.08 0.86
CA LYS A 138 22.64 -0.23 2.06
C LYS A 138 21.21 -0.11 2.55
N VAL A 139 21.04 -0.01 3.86
CA VAL A 139 19.80 0.48 4.49
C VAL A 139 20.12 1.79 5.22
N GLY A 140 19.32 2.81 4.96
CA GLY A 140 19.47 4.11 5.60
C GLY A 140 18.23 4.43 6.42
N PHE A 141 18.41 4.70 7.71
CA PHE A 141 17.37 5.19 8.61
C PHE A 141 17.63 6.66 8.94
N ASP A 142 16.56 7.41 9.19
CA ASP A 142 16.70 8.73 9.78
C ASP A 142 17.10 8.59 11.27
N ASP A 143 17.78 9.59 11.82
CA ASP A 143 18.19 9.62 13.22
C ASP A 143 17.00 9.96 14.14
N PRO A 144 16.52 9.03 15.00
CA PRO A 144 15.38 9.27 15.86
C PRO A 144 15.64 10.30 16.97
N SER A 145 16.87 10.69 17.22
CA SER A 145 17.18 11.75 18.17
C SER A 145 16.82 13.13 17.64
N ARG A 146 16.54 13.25 16.33
CA ARG A 146 16.31 14.54 15.67
C ARG A 146 15.10 14.52 14.75
N ILE A 147 13.99 15.12 15.15
CA ILE A 147 12.81 15.29 14.31
C ILE A 147 13.07 16.42 13.30
N THR A 148 13.22 16.08 12.03
CA THR A 148 13.50 17.06 10.96
C THR A 148 12.25 17.43 10.14
N ARG A 149 11.19 16.64 10.25
CA ARG A 149 9.94 16.77 9.49
C ARG A 149 8.73 16.55 10.42
N PRO A 150 8.41 17.55 11.30
CA PRO A 150 7.37 17.38 12.32
C PRO A 150 5.93 17.50 11.77
N ARG A 151 5.71 18.12 10.61
CA ARG A 151 4.37 18.38 10.09
C ARG A 151 3.97 17.37 9.02
N ILE A 152 2.68 17.11 8.91
CA ILE A 152 2.14 16.13 7.93
C ILE A 152 2.51 16.51 6.49
N GLU A 153 2.52 17.80 6.15
CA GLU A 153 2.87 18.30 4.82
C GLU A 153 4.38 18.25 4.48
N ASP A 154 5.26 18.00 5.44
CA ASP A 154 6.72 18.08 5.24
C ASP A 154 7.30 17.07 4.25
N THR A 155 6.51 16.09 3.79
CA THR A 155 6.90 15.14 2.73
C THR A 155 6.18 15.36 1.41
N SER A 156 5.38 16.41 1.30
CA SER A 156 4.71 16.84 0.08
C SER A 156 5.62 17.79 -0.72
N ASP A 157 5.29 18.01 -1.98
CA ASP A 157 6.01 18.99 -2.78
C ASP A 157 5.69 20.42 -2.27
N ARG A 158 6.73 21.13 -1.88
CA ARG A 158 6.63 22.50 -1.34
C ARG A 158 6.14 23.55 -2.35
N HIS A 159 6.14 23.22 -3.65
CA HIS A 159 5.59 24.09 -4.70
C HIS A 159 4.08 24.01 -4.81
N TRP A 160 3.43 22.99 -4.22
CA TRP A 160 2.00 22.88 -4.19
C TRP A 160 1.37 23.85 -3.18
N SER A 161 0.07 24.12 -3.32
CA SER A 161 -0.66 24.86 -2.30
C SER A 161 -0.67 24.08 -0.97
N LEU A 162 -0.76 24.79 0.15
CA LEU A 162 -0.78 24.16 1.47
C LEU A 162 -1.91 23.13 1.61
N SER A 163 -3.08 23.39 1.03
CA SER A 163 -4.21 22.46 1.05
C SER A 163 -3.85 21.14 0.35
N VAL A 164 -3.16 21.18 -0.79
CA VAL A 164 -2.70 19.98 -1.49
C VAL A 164 -1.60 19.29 -0.69
N GLN A 165 -0.64 20.04 -0.14
CA GLN A 165 0.43 19.48 0.67
C GLN A 165 -0.11 18.69 1.89
N GLN A 166 -1.16 19.19 2.54
CA GLN A 166 -1.75 18.56 3.72
C GLN A 166 -2.63 17.35 3.39
N THR A 167 -3.24 17.30 2.21
CA THR A 167 -4.15 16.22 1.81
C THR A 167 -3.45 15.10 1.02
N TRP A 168 -2.38 15.42 0.32
CA TRP A 168 -1.60 14.47 -0.48
C TRP A 168 -1.14 13.22 0.29
N PRO A 169 -0.65 13.30 1.54
CA PRO A 169 -0.18 12.13 2.26
C PRO A 169 -1.26 11.05 2.43
N ALA A 170 -2.52 11.43 2.59
CA ALA A 170 -3.64 10.49 2.71
C ALA A 170 -3.88 9.73 1.40
N LEU A 171 -3.82 10.42 0.24
CA LEU A 171 -3.92 9.79 -1.07
C LEU A 171 -2.75 8.83 -1.31
N ALA A 172 -1.53 9.26 -0.99
CA ALA A 172 -0.33 8.44 -1.15
C ALA A 172 -0.36 7.20 -0.25
N MET A 173 -0.91 7.30 0.97
CA MET A 173 -1.15 6.16 1.85
C MET A 173 -2.15 5.18 1.24
N GLY A 174 -3.28 5.66 0.72
CA GLY A 174 -4.28 4.80 0.08
C GLY A 174 -3.71 4.02 -1.10
N ALA A 175 -2.94 4.68 -1.96
CA ALA A 175 -2.25 4.04 -3.08
C ALA A 175 -1.22 3.01 -2.62
N SER A 176 -0.45 3.33 -1.57
CA SER A 176 0.55 2.43 -0.99
C SER A 176 -0.10 1.21 -0.33
N ARG A 177 -1.25 1.38 0.33
CA ARG A 177 -2.02 0.30 0.92
C ARG A 177 -2.56 -0.62 -0.16
N MET A 178 -3.21 -0.08 -1.18
CA MET A 178 -3.70 -0.86 -2.32
C MET A 178 -2.58 -1.69 -2.95
N TRP A 179 -1.41 -1.09 -3.16
CA TRP A 179 -0.27 -1.81 -3.73
C TRP A 179 0.21 -2.93 -2.80
N LEU A 180 0.33 -2.68 -1.49
CA LEU A 180 0.83 -3.66 -0.54
C LEU A 180 -0.14 -4.85 -0.39
N ASP A 181 -1.45 -4.58 -0.39
CA ASP A 181 -2.49 -5.62 -0.35
C ASP A 181 -2.45 -6.48 -1.63
N LEU A 182 -2.29 -5.86 -2.81
CA LEU A 182 -2.12 -6.60 -4.07
C LEU A 182 -0.87 -7.49 -4.04
N VAL A 183 0.24 -6.99 -3.51
CA VAL A 183 1.46 -7.79 -3.34
C VAL A 183 1.20 -9.01 -2.46
N GLY A 184 0.51 -8.84 -1.33
CA GLY A 184 0.16 -9.94 -0.44
C GLY A 184 -0.72 -10.99 -1.12
N GLU A 185 -1.84 -10.56 -1.72
CA GLU A 185 -2.77 -11.46 -2.41
C GLU A 185 -2.12 -12.23 -3.56
N VAL A 186 -1.24 -11.58 -4.32
CA VAL A 186 -0.54 -12.24 -5.43
C VAL A 186 0.55 -13.17 -4.90
N ALA A 187 1.28 -12.77 -3.86
CA ALA A 187 2.29 -13.63 -3.23
C ALA A 187 1.69 -14.93 -2.67
N ASP A 188 0.47 -14.88 -2.13
CA ASP A 188 -0.25 -16.07 -1.67
C ASP A 188 -0.56 -17.06 -2.80
N LYS A 189 -0.81 -16.56 -4.02
CA LYS A 189 -1.04 -17.41 -5.20
C LYS A 189 0.24 -18.11 -5.68
N HIS A 190 1.40 -17.55 -5.39
CA HIS A 190 2.71 -18.11 -5.71
C HIS A 190 3.38 -18.79 -4.51
N ALA A 191 2.61 -19.18 -3.47
CA ALA A 191 3.15 -19.77 -2.25
C ALA A 191 3.91 -21.09 -2.45
N ASP A 192 3.63 -21.81 -3.55
CA ASP A 192 4.27 -23.08 -3.88
C ASP A 192 5.71 -22.90 -4.43
N GLU A 193 6.08 -21.71 -4.91
CA GLU A 193 7.43 -21.41 -5.35
C GLU A 193 8.38 -21.28 -4.17
N GLN A 194 9.37 -22.17 -4.11
CA GLN A 194 10.32 -22.28 -2.99
C GLN A 194 11.47 -21.27 -3.07
N ASP A 195 11.84 -20.84 -4.28
CA ASP A 195 12.81 -19.76 -4.46
C ASP A 195 12.12 -18.40 -4.26
N LEU A 196 12.45 -17.76 -3.16
CA LEU A 196 11.85 -16.48 -2.79
C LEU A 196 12.09 -15.37 -3.83
N GLU A 197 13.26 -15.35 -4.47
CA GLU A 197 13.58 -14.36 -5.51
C GLU A 197 12.73 -14.62 -6.76
N GLN A 198 12.64 -15.86 -7.22
CA GLN A 198 11.80 -16.25 -8.35
C GLN A 198 10.33 -15.97 -8.07
N ARG A 199 9.83 -16.34 -6.89
CA ARG A 199 8.48 -16.03 -6.46
C ARG A 199 8.16 -14.54 -6.62
N TYR A 200 9.03 -13.66 -6.17
CA TYR A 200 8.76 -12.22 -6.24
C TYR A 200 9.02 -11.60 -7.63
N ILE A 201 9.74 -12.26 -8.51
CA ILE A 201 9.76 -11.92 -9.94
C ILE A 201 8.36 -12.12 -10.54
N GLU A 202 7.73 -13.26 -10.28
CA GLU A 202 6.38 -13.58 -10.75
C GLU A 202 5.32 -12.67 -10.11
N VAL A 203 5.39 -12.47 -8.79
CA VAL A 203 4.52 -11.52 -8.08
C VAL A 203 4.60 -10.12 -8.68
N GLN A 204 5.81 -9.62 -8.97
CA GLN A 204 5.96 -8.30 -9.58
C GLN A 204 5.34 -8.23 -10.99
N GLN A 205 5.45 -9.29 -11.78
CA GLN A 205 4.84 -9.36 -13.11
C GLN A 205 3.31 -9.32 -13.01
N ASP A 206 2.73 -10.16 -12.16
CA ASP A 206 1.28 -10.24 -11.97
C ASP A 206 0.69 -8.95 -11.39
N VAL A 207 1.37 -8.33 -10.42
CA VAL A 207 0.95 -7.02 -9.87
C VAL A 207 0.98 -5.94 -10.96
N ASN A 208 2.00 -5.94 -11.83
CA ASN A 208 2.07 -5.02 -12.97
C ASN A 208 0.92 -5.27 -13.96
N ASP A 209 0.63 -6.53 -14.24
CA ASP A 209 -0.45 -6.94 -15.14
C ASP A 209 -1.84 -6.52 -14.62
N ILE A 210 -2.10 -6.75 -13.34
CA ILE A 210 -3.32 -6.30 -12.67
C ILE A 210 -3.43 -4.77 -12.75
N TRP A 211 -2.34 -4.08 -12.45
CA TRP A 211 -2.30 -2.62 -12.54
C TRP A 211 -2.58 -2.12 -13.95
N ALA A 212 -1.91 -2.67 -14.96
CA ALA A 212 -2.06 -2.25 -16.35
C ALA A 212 -3.46 -2.55 -16.92
N LYS A 213 -4.05 -3.68 -16.56
CA LYS A 213 -5.34 -4.15 -17.12
C LYS A 213 -6.55 -3.60 -16.38
N GLN A 214 -6.44 -3.30 -15.08
CA GLN A 214 -7.58 -2.98 -14.22
C GLN A 214 -7.30 -1.81 -13.27
N GLY A 215 -6.17 -1.80 -12.58
CA GLY A 215 -5.88 -0.87 -11.50
C GLY A 215 -5.83 0.58 -11.95
N GLN A 216 -5.20 0.87 -13.07
CA GLN A 216 -5.15 2.23 -13.64
C GLN A 216 -6.55 2.77 -13.91
N HIS A 217 -7.39 1.97 -14.58
CA HIS A 217 -8.76 2.37 -14.87
C HIS A 217 -9.56 2.62 -13.58
N ALA A 218 -9.50 1.69 -12.64
CA ALA A 218 -10.23 1.81 -11.37
C ALA A 218 -9.84 3.07 -10.60
N VAL A 219 -8.54 3.33 -10.45
CA VAL A 219 -8.02 4.50 -9.71
C VAL A 219 -8.37 5.79 -10.43
N LEU A 220 -8.06 5.90 -11.73
CA LEU A 220 -8.31 7.12 -12.50
C LEU A 220 -9.80 7.43 -12.62
N HIS A 221 -10.63 6.41 -12.84
CA HIS A 221 -12.09 6.59 -12.90
C HIS A 221 -12.65 7.08 -11.56
N HIS A 222 -12.20 6.47 -10.44
CA HIS A 222 -12.64 6.87 -9.11
C HIS A 222 -12.21 8.30 -8.76
N ILE A 223 -10.94 8.65 -9.01
CA ILE A 223 -10.44 10.01 -8.81
C ILE A 223 -11.21 11.01 -9.67
N SER A 224 -11.42 10.70 -10.96
CA SER A 224 -12.20 11.55 -11.86
C SER A 224 -13.62 11.76 -11.35
N GLY A 225 -14.27 10.72 -10.82
CA GLY A 225 -15.61 10.82 -10.23
C GLY A 225 -15.65 11.75 -9.02
N ILE A 226 -14.68 11.62 -8.09
CA ILE A 226 -14.56 12.50 -6.90
C ILE A 226 -14.41 13.96 -7.30
N PHE A 227 -13.62 14.25 -8.35
CA PHE A 227 -13.41 15.60 -8.85
C PHE A 227 -14.37 16.00 -9.99
N ALA A 228 -15.59 15.43 -10.01
CA ALA A 228 -16.65 15.76 -10.95
C ALA A 228 -16.22 15.66 -12.43
N TYR A 229 -15.40 14.64 -12.76
CA TYR A 229 -14.89 14.37 -14.10
C TYR A 229 -14.10 15.53 -14.74
N GLN A 230 -13.47 16.36 -13.93
CA GLN A 230 -12.53 17.33 -14.47
C GLN A 230 -11.37 16.63 -15.18
N PRO A 231 -10.88 17.14 -16.32
CA PRO A 231 -9.78 16.53 -17.04
C PRO A 231 -8.53 16.38 -16.17
N LEU A 232 -7.92 15.19 -16.20
CA LEU A 232 -6.61 14.97 -15.60
C LEU A 232 -5.56 15.56 -16.55
N LEU A 233 -5.01 16.71 -16.17
CA LEU A 233 -3.94 17.37 -16.92
C LEU A 233 -2.60 16.98 -16.29
N ILE A 234 -1.73 16.35 -17.09
CA ILE A 234 -0.33 16.11 -16.73
C ILE A 234 0.48 17.21 -17.39
N THR A 235 1.01 18.13 -16.60
CA THR A 235 1.99 19.12 -17.04
C THR A 235 3.38 18.63 -16.66
N TYR A 236 4.28 18.57 -17.65
CA TYR A 236 5.68 18.16 -17.48
C TYR A 236 6.57 19.41 -17.38
#